data_e47d0feb7054bf1a5de4765619897a2c
#
_entry.id   e47d0feb7054bf1a5de4765619897a2c
#
_cell.length_a   1.000
_cell.length_b   1.000
_cell.length_c   1.000
_cell.angle_alpha   90.00
_cell.angle_beta   90.00
_cell.angle_gamma   90.00
#
_symmetry.space_group_name_H-M   'P 1'
#
loop_
_entity.id
_entity.type
_entity.pdbx_description
1 polymer ?
#
loop_
_entity_poly.entity_id
_entity_poly.type
_entity_poly.pdbx_seq_one_letter_code
_entity_poly.pdbx_strand_id
1 'polypeptide(L)'
;VSRVALGMMSYGAPSALSWSLDRDRAEPIVRRAVEAGVTFFDTADMYGDGASEKVTGRLLRALFARRDDYVLATKVYYPMGPGPNDGGLSRKHIMSAVDASLTRLGTDHIDLYQVHRWDAETPIEETMAALDDLVRAGKVRYAGASLMYAWQFAKAQHAAERHGLTRFVSMQTRFNLLYREEEREMLPLCADQRVGVLPYSPLARGVLAATGPRDTDRAAAERGRSRLTDGDDAVIGALRAIAAERGLPPAQIAMAWTLAHPAVSASMVGATRTGHVDDAVAAVDVALTPEEKSRLEEHYRPRAPYGHT
;
A
#
# COMPACT_ATOMS: atom_id res chain seq x y z
N VAL A 1 8.76 -10.15 -7.13
CA VAL A 1 7.46 -10.00 -6.42
C VAL A 1 6.32 -9.97 -7.42
N SER A 2 5.11 -10.39 -7.02
CA SER A 2 3.93 -10.26 -7.86
C SER A 2 3.59 -8.79 -8.13
N ARG A 3 3.05 -8.49 -9.32
CA ARG A 3 2.64 -7.12 -9.72
C ARG A 3 1.45 -6.59 -8.91
N VAL A 4 0.70 -7.51 -8.28
CA VAL A 4 -0.37 -7.22 -7.32
C VAL A 4 0.12 -7.61 -5.93
N ALA A 5 -0.06 -6.71 -4.96
CA ALA A 5 0.15 -6.99 -3.55
C ALA A 5 -1.18 -6.95 -2.80
N LEU A 6 -1.42 -7.90 -1.90
CA LEU A 6 -2.62 -7.91 -1.08
C LEU A 6 -2.42 -7.04 0.16
N GLY A 7 -3.19 -5.96 0.27
CA GLY A 7 -3.26 -5.12 1.47
C GLY A 7 -4.12 -5.77 2.54
N MET A 8 -3.53 -6.03 3.70
CA MET A 8 -4.13 -6.79 4.80
C MET A 8 -4.91 -5.92 5.81
N MET A 9 -5.02 -4.61 5.58
CA MET A 9 -5.70 -3.66 6.48
C MET A 9 -7.16 -4.05 6.79
N SER A 10 -7.81 -4.74 5.85
CA SER A 10 -9.21 -5.18 6.01
C SER A 10 -9.38 -6.39 6.91
N TYR A 11 -8.30 -7.01 7.39
CA TYR A 11 -8.34 -8.27 8.13
C TYR A 11 -7.82 -8.07 9.55
N GLY A 12 -8.60 -8.51 10.53
CA GLY A 12 -8.29 -8.37 11.94
C GLY A 12 -9.54 -8.39 12.81
N ALA A 13 -9.54 -7.61 13.90
CA ALA A 13 -10.70 -7.52 14.78
C ALA A 13 -11.79 -6.61 14.16
N PRO A 14 -13.04 -7.06 14.05
CA PRO A 14 -14.16 -6.22 13.55
C PRO A 14 -14.39 -4.95 14.37
N SER A 15 -13.88 -4.87 15.59
CA SER A 15 -14.01 -3.71 16.49
C SER A 15 -13.25 -2.47 16.01
N ALA A 16 -12.20 -2.63 15.21
CA ALA A 16 -11.39 -1.50 14.74
C ALA A 16 -12.03 -0.75 13.56
N LEU A 17 -12.62 -1.49 12.63
CA LEU A 17 -13.31 -0.95 11.46
C LEU A 17 -14.56 -1.81 11.24
N SER A 18 -15.74 -1.19 11.16
CA SER A 18 -17.04 -1.90 11.03
C SER A 18 -17.11 -2.87 9.83
N TRP A 19 -16.25 -2.68 8.83
CA TRP A 19 -16.13 -3.50 7.63
C TRP A 19 -14.93 -4.45 7.63
N SER A 20 -14.17 -4.54 8.73
CA SER A 20 -13.07 -5.51 8.86
C SER A 20 -13.62 -6.93 8.90
N LEU A 21 -12.84 -7.84 8.33
CA LEU A 21 -13.11 -9.27 8.34
C LEU A 21 -12.26 -9.94 9.42
N ASP A 22 -12.86 -10.84 10.16
CA ASP A 22 -12.12 -11.75 11.04
C ASP A 22 -11.26 -12.73 10.20
N ARG A 23 -10.49 -13.56 10.90
CA ARG A 23 -9.61 -14.53 10.25
C ARG A 23 -10.36 -15.48 9.31
N ASP A 24 -11.50 -16.01 9.75
CA ASP A 24 -12.19 -17.09 9.03
C ASP A 24 -12.85 -16.55 7.76
N ARG A 25 -13.31 -15.29 7.78
CA ARG A 25 -13.79 -14.59 6.59
C ARG A 25 -12.66 -14.10 5.69
N ALA A 26 -11.49 -13.81 6.23
CA ALA A 26 -10.31 -13.38 5.47
C ALA A 26 -9.63 -14.56 4.77
N GLU A 27 -9.59 -15.75 5.36
CA GLU A 27 -8.85 -16.90 4.85
C GLU A 27 -9.20 -17.25 3.38
N PRO A 28 -10.47 -17.40 2.96
CA PRO A 28 -10.77 -17.73 1.56
C PRO A 28 -10.27 -16.67 0.57
N ILE A 29 -10.20 -15.39 0.98
CA ILE A 29 -9.71 -14.31 0.13
C ILE A 29 -8.18 -14.37 0.01
N VAL A 30 -7.48 -14.56 1.13
CA VAL A 30 -6.02 -14.69 1.13
C VAL A 30 -5.60 -15.95 0.40
N ARG A 31 -6.29 -17.07 0.61
CA ARG A 31 -6.09 -18.34 -0.13
C ARG A 31 -6.24 -18.12 -1.65
N ARG A 32 -7.32 -17.46 -2.07
CA ARG A 32 -7.53 -17.12 -3.49
C ARG A 32 -6.40 -16.27 -4.06
N ALA A 33 -5.86 -15.32 -3.27
CA ALA A 33 -4.72 -14.51 -3.70
C ALA A 33 -3.46 -15.38 -3.90
N VAL A 34 -3.17 -16.29 -2.96
CA VAL A 34 -2.05 -17.23 -3.08
C VAL A 34 -2.20 -18.14 -4.30
N GLU A 35 -3.38 -18.72 -4.51
CA GLU A 35 -3.68 -19.57 -5.66
C GLU A 35 -3.58 -18.81 -7.00
N ALA A 36 -3.88 -17.51 -6.99
CA ALA A 36 -3.72 -16.62 -8.14
C ALA A 36 -2.29 -16.09 -8.35
N GLY A 37 -1.31 -16.58 -7.58
CA GLY A 37 0.09 -16.23 -7.73
C GLY A 37 0.51 -14.92 -7.04
N VAL A 38 -0.31 -14.37 -6.14
CA VAL A 38 0.09 -13.23 -5.31
C VAL A 38 1.08 -13.69 -4.25
N THR A 39 2.27 -13.09 -4.26
CA THR A 39 3.36 -13.41 -3.33
C THR A 39 3.75 -12.21 -2.47
N PHE A 40 3.06 -11.08 -2.55
CA PHE A 40 3.36 -9.88 -1.80
C PHE A 40 2.16 -9.48 -0.92
N PHE A 41 2.40 -9.36 0.42
CA PHE A 41 1.39 -9.06 1.42
C PHE A 41 1.84 -7.89 2.28
N ASP A 42 0.98 -6.86 2.40
CA ASP A 42 1.29 -5.61 3.10
C ASP A 42 0.34 -5.37 4.27
N THR A 43 0.88 -5.23 5.46
CA THR A 43 0.17 -4.87 6.69
C THR A 43 0.79 -3.65 7.36
N ALA A 44 0.43 -3.36 8.59
CA ALA A 44 1.06 -2.38 9.48
C ALA A 44 0.76 -2.73 10.94
N ASP A 45 1.63 -2.30 11.85
CA ASP A 45 1.46 -2.47 13.29
C ASP A 45 0.12 -1.89 13.79
N MET A 46 -0.24 -0.68 13.32
CA MET A 46 -1.45 0.02 13.74
C MET A 46 -2.75 -0.56 13.17
N TYR A 47 -2.71 -1.47 12.19
CA TYR A 47 -3.95 -2.00 11.60
C TYR A 47 -4.66 -2.93 12.59
N GLY A 48 -5.79 -2.43 13.12
CA GLY A 48 -6.56 -3.13 14.15
C GLY A 48 -5.74 -3.41 15.41
N ASP A 49 -4.88 -2.45 15.79
CA ASP A 49 -4.00 -2.55 16.98
C ASP A 49 -3.18 -3.85 16.99
N GLY A 50 -2.57 -4.16 15.84
CA GLY A 50 -1.77 -5.36 15.63
C GLY A 50 -2.55 -6.63 15.27
N ALA A 51 -3.89 -6.58 15.23
CA ALA A 51 -4.70 -7.73 14.84
C ALA A 51 -4.46 -8.15 13.38
N SER A 52 -4.25 -7.18 12.49
CA SER A 52 -3.92 -7.46 11.09
C SER A 52 -2.61 -8.24 10.95
N GLU A 53 -1.57 -7.88 11.67
CA GLU A 53 -0.30 -8.62 11.66
C GLU A 53 -0.48 -10.06 12.18
N LYS A 54 -1.26 -10.26 13.26
CA LYS A 54 -1.55 -11.60 13.81
C LYS A 54 -2.28 -12.48 12.78
N VAL A 55 -3.29 -11.93 12.10
CA VAL A 55 -4.04 -12.65 11.06
C VAL A 55 -3.14 -12.94 9.86
N THR A 56 -2.40 -11.94 9.38
CA THR A 56 -1.45 -12.07 8.26
C THR A 56 -0.44 -13.19 8.52
N GLY A 57 0.29 -13.11 9.62
CA GLY A 57 1.31 -14.12 9.94
C GLY A 57 0.74 -15.54 10.06
N ARG A 58 -0.44 -15.67 10.67
CA ARG A 58 -1.11 -16.98 10.82
C ARG A 58 -1.54 -17.57 9.46
N LEU A 59 -2.15 -16.74 8.60
CA LEU A 59 -2.62 -17.20 7.27
C LEU A 59 -1.46 -17.52 6.33
N LEU A 60 -0.43 -16.68 6.27
CA LEU A 60 0.70 -16.92 5.37
C LEU A 60 1.47 -18.20 5.73
N ARG A 61 1.71 -18.46 7.04
CA ARG A 61 2.34 -19.71 7.46
C ARG A 61 1.50 -20.95 7.20
N ALA A 62 0.18 -20.82 7.12
CA ALA A 62 -0.72 -21.93 6.78
C ALA A 62 -0.84 -22.17 5.26
N LEU A 63 -0.64 -21.14 4.45
CA LEU A 63 -0.88 -21.19 3.01
C LEU A 63 0.40 -21.37 2.17
N PHE A 64 1.56 -21.00 2.69
CA PHE A 64 2.85 -21.20 2.02
C PHE A 64 3.66 -22.30 2.71
N ALA A 65 4.35 -23.11 1.92
CA ALA A 65 5.20 -24.20 2.44
C ALA A 65 6.49 -23.66 3.05
N ARG A 66 7.03 -22.57 2.49
CA ARG A 66 8.30 -21.95 2.92
C ARG A 66 8.11 -20.45 3.15
N ARG A 67 8.85 -19.92 4.14
CA ARG A 67 8.86 -18.47 4.43
C ARG A 67 9.37 -17.64 3.24
N ASP A 68 10.28 -18.18 2.46
CA ASP A 68 10.90 -17.51 1.31
C ASP A 68 9.99 -17.42 0.08
N ASP A 69 8.83 -18.07 0.08
CA ASP A 69 7.92 -18.07 -1.07
C ASP A 69 7.06 -16.81 -1.15
N TYR A 70 7.11 -15.94 -0.12
CA TYR A 70 6.35 -14.71 -0.10
C TYR A 70 7.14 -13.53 0.47
N VAL A 71 6.76 -12.33 0.05
CA VAL A 71 7.25 -11.05 0.58
C VAL A 71 6.23 -10.51 1.59
N LEU A 72 6.70 -10.26 2.80
CA LEU A 72 5.91 -9.72 3.90
C LEU A 72 6.38 -8.30 4.22
N ALA A 73 5.46 -7.32 4.05
CA ALA A 73 5.69 -5.95 4.44
C ALA A 73 4.85 -5.56 5.65
N THR A 74 5.44 -4.79 6.55
CA THR A 74 4.72 -4.08 7.61
C THR A 74 5.28 -2.69 7.81
N LYS A 75 4.67 -1.89 8.71
CA LYS A 75 4.98 -0.47 8.85
C LYS A 75 5.03 -0.06 10.32
N VAL A 76 5.76 1.03 10.60
CA VAL A 76 5.92 1.65 11.91
C VAL A 76 5.73 3.15 11.82
N TYR A 77 5.10 3.77 12.79
CA TYR A 77 5.00 5.20 13.05
C TYR A 77 3.90 5.52 14.07
N TYR A 78 2.69 5.02 13.85
CA TYR A 78 1.53 5.38 14.68
C TYR A 78 1.67 4.83 16.10
N PRO A 79 1.11 5.53 17.11
CA PRO A 79 1.14 5.03 18.48
C PRO A 79 0.46 3.68 18.62
N MET A 80 1.14 2.75 19.27
CA MET A 80 0.64 1.41 19.62
C MET A 80 0.28 1.28 21.11
N GLY A 81 0.32 2.38 21.85
CA GLY A 81 0.00 2.50 23.25
C GLY A 81 -0.13 3.96 23.68
N PRO A 82 -0.45 4.21 24.95
CA PRO A 82 -0.68 5.56 25.46
C PRO A 82 0.61 6.28 25.90
N GLY A 83 1.74 5.60 25.89
CA GLY A 83 3.00 6.15 26.38
C GLY A 83 3.68 7.09 25.39
N PRO A 84 4.53 8.02 25.85
CA PRO A 84 5.19 9.00 25.00
C PRO A 84 6.22 8.39 24.03
N ASN A 85 6.62 7.13 24.25
CA ASN A 85 7.57 6.41 23.38
C ASN A 85 6.90 5.32 22.53
N ASP A 86 5.58 5.29 22.48
CA ASP A 86 4.83 4.23 21.80
C ASP A 86 4.54 4.55 20.33
N GLY A 87 5.09 5.65 19.79
CA GLY A 87 4.92 6.09 18.41
C GLY A 87 6.12 6.88 17.89
N GLY A 88 6.01 7.36 16.64
CA GLY A 88 7.03 8.11 15.95
C GLY A 88 8.12 7.23 15.30
N LEU A 89 9.23 7.86 14.89
CA LEU A 89 10.33 7.17 14.22
C LEU A 89 11.66 7.28 14.98
N SER A 90 11.60 7.56 16.30
CA SER A 90 12.80 7.51 17.12
C SER A 90 13.39 6.10 17.10
N ARG A 91 14.70 6.02 17.22
CA ARG A 91 15.42 4.75 17.36
C ARG A 91 14.78 3.84 18.42
N LYS A 92 14.45 4.41 19.58
CA LYS A 92 13.84 3.65 20.66
C LYS A 92 12.55 2.97 20.24
N HIS A 93 11.64 3.71 19.57
CA HIS A 93 10.37 3.16 19.12
C HIS A 93 10.56 2.15 17.99
N ILE A 94 11.35 2.46 16.98
CA ILE A 94 11.60 1.55 15.83
C ILE A 94 12.10 0.18 16.31
N MET A 95 13.07 0.14 17.25
CA MET A 95 13.65 -1.11 17.76
C MET A 95 12.63 -1.94 18.54
N SER A 96 11.79 -1.31 19.37
CA SER A 96 10.75 -2.04 20.11
C SER A 96 9.58 -2.45 19.21
N ALA A 97 9.19 -1.60 18.27
CA ALA A 97 8.09 -1.87 17.35
C ALA A 97 8.36 -3.04 16.42
N VAL A 98 9.59 -3.17 15.88
CA VAL A 98 9.94 -4.31 15.02
C VAL A 98 9.85 -5.63 15.77
N ASP A 99 10.32 -5.70 17.02
CA ASP A 99 10.26 -6.94 17.83
C ASP A 99 8.81 -7.34 18.15
N ALA A 100 7.98 -6.34 18.44
CA ALA A 100 6.55 -6.55 18.62
C ALA A 100 5.87 -7.03 17.32
N SER A 101 6.22 -6.46 16.17
CA SER A 101 5.71 -6.88 14.84
C SER A 101 6.15 -8.29 14.50
N LEU A 102 7.43 -8.65 14.68
CA LEU A 102 7.93 -10.02 14.48
C LEU A 102 7.17 -11.04 15.34
N THR A 103 6.91 -10.68 16.59
CA THR A 103 6.12 -11.51 17.52
C THR A 103 4.68 -11.71 17.02
N ARG A 104 3.99 -10.62 16.60
CA ARG A 104 2.61 -10.70 16.10
C ARG A 104 2.51 -11.47 14.79
N LEU A 105 3.46 -11.26 13.88
CA LEU A 105 3.58 -11.95 12.59
C LEU A 105 4.01 -13.41 12.75
N GLY A 106 4.71 -13.74 13.86
CA GLY A 106 5.26 -15.08 14.14
C GLY A 106 6.33 -15.50 13.13
N THR A 107 7.25 -14.60 12.83
CA THR A 107 8.38 -14.79 11.92
C THR A 107 9.64 -14.17 12.51
N ASP A 108 10.80 -14.60 12.05
CA ASP A 108 12.10 -14.11 12.48
C ASP A 108 12.57 -12.89 11.67
N HIS A 109 11.97 -12.63 10.51
CA HIS A 109 12.29 -11.47 9.70
C HIS A 109 11.11 -10.90 8.92
N ILE A 110 11.21 -9.62 8.59
CA ILE A 110 10.31 -8.86 7.71
C ILE A 110 11.06 -8.58 6.41
N ASP A 111 10.42 -8.83 5.26
CA ASP A 111 11.06 -8.55 3.98
C ASP A 111 11.16 -7.06 3.70
N LEU A 112 10.06 -6.32 3.93
CA LEU A 112 10.00 -4.88 3.72
C LEU A 112 9.42 -4.17 4.95
N TYR A 113 10.28 -3.46 5.68
CA TYR A 113 9.86 -2.65 6.83
C TYR A 113 9.78 -1.20 6.43
N GLN A 114 8.59 -0.60 6.55
CA GLN A 114 8.30 0.72 6.01
C GLN A 114 8.07 1.74 7.13
N VAL A 115 8.65 2.94 7.01
CA VAL A 115 8.15 4.08 7.76
C VAL A 115 6.79 4.46 7.18
N HIS A 116 5.75 4.48 8.05
CA HIS A 116 4.37 4.69 7.61
C HIS A 116 4.10 6.14 7.22
N ARG A 117 4.87 7.07 7.80
CA ARG A 117 4.82 8.52 7.53
C ARG A 117 6.18 9.15 7.80
N TRP A 118 6.32 10.40 7.38
CA TRP A 118 7.39 11.27 7.86
C TRP A 118 7.16 11.64 9.33
N ASP A 119 8.24 11.64 10.12
CA ASP A 119 8.26 12.13 11.49
C ASP A 119 9.07 13.44 11.55
N ALA A 120 8.39 14.54 11.84
CA ALA A 120 9.02 15.85 11.93
C ALA A 120 9.78 16.06 13.25
N GLU A 121 9.46 15.25 14.27
CA GLU A 121 10.03 15.37 15.62
C GLU A 121 11.34 14.59 15.77
N THR A 122 11.59 13.61 14.89
CA THR A 122 12.80 12.80 14.93
C THR A 122 13.76 13.19 13.81
N PRO A 123 15.04 13.49 14.09
CA PRO A 123 16.03 13.68 13.05
C PRO A 123 16.10 12.48 12.13
N ILE A 124 16.07 12.73 10.81
CA ILE A 124 16.01 11.64 9.82
C ILE A 124 17.23 10.71 9.87
N GLU A 125 18.37 11.25 10.28
CA GLU A 125 19.61 10.49 10.46
C GLU A 125 19.45 9.41 11.54
N GLU A 126 18.73 9.70 12.63
CA GLU A 126 18.43 8.73 13.69
C GLU A 126 17.51 7.61 13.18
N THR A 127 16.46 7.98 12.45
CA THR A 127 15.54 7.02 11.82
C THR A 127 16.28 6.09 10.85
N MET A 128 17.10 6.66 9.94
CA MET A 128 17.82 5.88 8.96
C MET A 128 18.89 4.96 9.61
N ALA A 129 19.57 5.42 10.64
CA ALA A 129 20.52 4.60 11.40
C ALA A 129 19.81 3.43 12.13
N ALA A 130 18.64 3.67 12.70
CA ALA A 130 17.85 2.60 13.33
C ALA A 130 17.43 1.54 12.33
N LEU A 131 16.95 1.93 11.14
CA LEU A 131 16.57 1.00 10.07
C LEU A 131 17.78 0.21 9.54
N ASP A 132 18.94 0.85 9.39
CA ASP A 132 20.20 0.17 9.00
C ASP A 132 20.59 -0.92 10.00
N ASP A 133 20.52 -0.62 11.29
CA ASP A 133 20.79 -1.60 12.34
C ASP A 133 19.85 -2.81 12.28
N LEU A 134 18.57 -2.61 11.95
CA LEU A 134 17.62 -3.70 11.78
C LEU A 134 17.94 -4.58 10.57
N VAL A 135 18.43 -3.96 9.48
CA VAL A 135 18.89 -4.69 8.29
C VAL A 135 20.15 -5.48 8.62
N ARG A 136 21.14 -4.86 9.26
CA ARG A 136 22.38 -5.53 9.69
C ARG A 136 22.13 -6.66 10.69
N ALA A 137 21.15 -6.49 11.58
CA ALA A 137 20.75 -7.54 12.51
C ALA A 137 19.95 -8.68 11.84
N GLY A 138 19.61 -8.56 10.56
CA GLY A 138 18.83 -9.55 9.82
C GLY A 138 17.35 -9.63 10.19
N LYS A 139 16.84 -8.73 11.03
CA LYS A 139 15.40 -8.62 11.37
C LYS A 139 14.56 -8.09 10.21
N VAL A 140 15.17 -7.28 9.35
CA VAL A 140 14.58 -6.65 8.17
C VAL A 140 15.46 -6.92 6.95
N ARG A 141 14.85 -7.24 5.80
CA ARG A 141 15.60 -7.42 4.56
C ARG A 141 15.78 -6.09 3.82
N TYR A 142 14.72 -5.30 3.71
CA TYR A 142 14.70 -4.04 2.99
C TYR A 142 13.92 -2.98 3.78
N ALA A 143 14.42 -1.74 3.77
CA ALA A 143 13.73 -0.58 4.29
C ALA A 143 12.90 0.10 3.20
N GLY A 144 11.70 0.57 3.52
CA GLY A 144 10.82 1.32 2.63
C GLY A 144 10.24 2.56 3.29
N ALA A 145 9.65 3.43 2.48
CA ALA A 145 8.96 4.63 2.93
C ALA A 145 7.50 4.67 2.47
N SER A 146 6.68 5.44 3.16
CA SER A 146 5.30 5.72 2.78
C SER A 146 4.92 7.16 3.14
N LEU A 147 4.02 7.75 2.35
CA LEU A 147 3.32 9.00 2.65
C LEU A 147 4.23 10.14 3.16
N MET A 148 5.06 10.68 2.28
CA MET A 148 5.87 11.87 2.54
C MET A 148 6.07 12.67 1.25
N TYR A 149 6.49 13.92 1.39
CA TYR A 149 6.85 14.76 0.25
C TYR A 149 8.15 14.27 -0.43
N ALA A 150 8.31 14.56 -1.72
CA ALA A 150 9.50 14.19 -2.47
C ALA A 150 10.79 14.74 -1.84
N TRP A 151 10.78 15.97 -1.33
CA TRP A 151 11.93 16.56 -0.64
C TRP A 151 12.30 15.82 0.66
N GLN A 152 11.30 15.30 1.40
CA GLN A 152 11.52 14.52 2.62
C GLN A 152 12.16 13.17 2.27
N PHE A 153 11.64 12.51 1.23
CA PHE A 153 12.22 11.28 0.72
C PHE A 153 13.66 11.47 0.22
N ALA A 154 13.90 12.52 -0.58
CA ALA A 154 15.25 12.86 -1.06
C ALA A 154 16.21 13.14 0.12
N LYS A 155 15.74 13.84 1.17
CA LYS A 155 16.53 14.10 2.38
C LYS A 155 16.91 12.81 3.10
N ALA A 156 15.96 11.86 3.23
CA ALA A 156 16.23 10.56 3.85
C ALA A 156 17.25 9.73 3.04
N GLN A 157 17.09 9.68 1.72
CA GLN A 157 18.02 8.99 0.81
C GLN A 157 19.42 9.61 0.87
N HIS A 158 19.51 10.95 0.90
CA HIS A 158 20.79 11.66 1.05
C HIS A 158 21.44 11.37 2.40
N ALA A 159 20.68 11.36 3.49
CA ALA A 159 21.20 11.02 4.82
C ALA A 159 21.77 9.59 4.84
N ALA A 160 21.06 8.63 4.26
CA ALA A 160 21.54 7.26 4.14
C ALA A 160 22.82 7.17 3.32
N GLU A 161 22.88 7.81 2.16
CA GLU A 161 24.06 7.80 1.28
C GLU A 161 25.27 8.44 1.95
N ARG A 162 25.10 9.62 2.57
CA ARG A 162 26.15 10.36 3.26
C ARG A 162 26.79 9.56 4.40
N HIS A 163 26.01 8.75 5.09
CA HIS A 163 26.48 7.98 6.26
C HIS A 163 26.71 6.50 5.98
N GLY A 164 26.61 6.04 4.72
CA GLY A 164 26.80 4.64 4.33
C GLY A 164 25.74 3.71 4.94
N LEU A 165 24.50 4.19 5.10
CA LEU A 165 23.39 3.45 5.68
C LEU A 165 22.50 2.81 4.60
N THR A 166 21.65 1.90 5.00
CA THR A 166 20.62 1.30 4.16
C THR A 166 19.67 2.37 3.62
N ARG A 167 19.49 2.40 2.28
CA ARG A 167 18.56 3.30 1.59
C ARG A 167 17.16 2.69 1.54
N PHE A 168 16.15 3.53 1.38
CA PHE A 168 14.82 3.06 1.02
C PHE A 168 14.81 2.48 -0.40
N VAL A 169 14.23 1.29 -0.56
CA VAL A 169 14.08 0.62 -1.86
C VAL A 169 12.67 0.77 -2.44
N SER A 170 11.73 1.24 -1.64
CA SER A 170 10.33 1.42 -2.07
C SER A 170 9.71 2.68 -1.48
N MET A 171 8.74 3.24 -2.24
CA MET A 171 7.84 4.29 -1.79
C MET A 171 6.40 3.83 -1.96
N GLN A 172 5.67 3.71 -0.84
CA GLN A 172 4.24 3.42 -0.87
C GLN A 172 3.44 4.73 -0.80
N THR A 173 2.73 5.04 -1.88
CA THR A 173 2.02 6.31 -2.00
C THR A 173 0.61 6.14 -2.57
N ARG A 174 -0.24 7.16 -2.42
CA ARG A 174 -1.55 7.17 -3.03
C ARG A 174 -1.42 7.49 -4.52
N PHE A 175 -1.86 6.56 -5.38
CA PHE A 175 -1.84 6.80 -6.81
C PHE A 175 -2.96 6.04 -7.51
N ASN A 176 -3.84 6.75 -8.22
CA ASN A 176 -4.96 6.21 -9.00
C ASN A 176 -5.48 7.30 -9.96
N LEU A 177 -6.41 6.96 -10.83
CA LEU A 177 -7.01 7.87 -11.82
C LEU A 177 -7.60 9.17 -11.24
N LEU A 178 -8.03 9.15 -9.98
CA LEU A 178 -8.59 10.33 -9.28
C LEU A 178 -7.57 11.06 -8.40
N TYR A 179 -6.35 10.54 -8.28
CA TYR A 179 -5.28 11.18 -7.51
C TYR A 179 -3.92 10.90 -8.16
N ARG A 180 -3.38 11.91 -8.84
CA ARG A 180 -2.16 11.83 -9.65
C ARG A 180 -1.06 12.80 -9.21
N GLU A 181 -1.19 13.38 -8.01
CA GLU A 181 -0.24 14.42 -7.56
C GLU A 181 1.20 13.92 -7.42
N GLU A 182 1.37 12.61 -7.20
CA GLU A 182 2.70 11.99 -7.09
C GLU A 182 3.48 12.00 -8.42
N GLU A 183 2.80 12.16 -9.56
CA GLU A 183 3.44 12.29 -10.87
C GLU A 183 4.27 13.57 -11.02
N ARG A 184 4.03 14.57 -10.14
CA ARG A 184 4.76 15.84 -10.21
C ARG A 184 6.22 15.70 -9.84
N GLU A 185 6.50 15.00 -8.72
CA GLU A 185 7.85 14.92 -8.17
C GLU A 185 8.19 13.51 -7.65
N MET A 186 7.31 12.88 -6.87
CA MET A 186 7.64 11.61 -6.20
C MET A 186 7.92 10.47 -7.18
N LEU A 187 7.07 10.28 -8.19
CA LEU A 187 7.26 9.21 -9.17
C LEU A 187 8.51 9.43 -10.04
N PRO A 188 8.78 10.63 -10.58
CA PRO A 188 10.04 10.94 -11.26
C PRO A 188 11.27 10.72 -10.37
N LEU A 189 11.24 11.15 -9.11
CA LEU A 189 12.33 10.94 -8.15
C LEU A 189 12.57 9.45 -7.89
N CYS A 190 11.50 8.67 -7.70
CA CYS A 190 11.62 7.22 -7.51
C CYS A 190 12.23 6.54 -8.75
N ALA A 191 11.82 6.95 -9.94
CA ALA A 191 12.37 6.43 -11.20
C ALA A 191 13.87 6.76 -11.35
N ASP A 192 14.27 8.01 -11.08
CA ASP A 192 15.66 8.46 -11.10
C ASP A 192 16.54 7.64 -10.12
N GLN A 193 16.04 7.42 -8.91
CA GLN A 193 16.76 6.70 -7.87
C GLN A 193 16.59 5.18 -7.90
N ARG A 194 15.86 4.63 -8.88
CA ARG A 194 15.54 3.19 -9.03
C ARG A 194 14.83 2.62 -7.80
N VAL A 195 13.92 3.41 -7.23
CA VAL A 195 13.06 3.03 -6.11
C VAL A 195 11.72 2.53 -6.64
N GLY A 196 11.26 1.38 -6.16
CA GLY A 196 9.97 0.82 -6.56
C GLY A 196 8.80 1.58 -5.95
N VAL A 197 7.83 1.97 -6.77
CA VAL A 197 6.59 2.60 -6.28
C VAL A 197 5.53 1.55 -6.02
N LEU A 198 4.87 1.66 -4.87
CA LEU A 198 3.82 0.77 -4.38
C LEU A 198 2.51 1.56 -4.17
N PRO A 199 1.70 1.78 -5.22
CA PRO A 199 0.44 2.50 -5.08
C PRO A 199 -0.53 1.82 -4.12
N TYR A 200 -1.03 2.57 -3.13
CA TYR A 200 -2.18 2.13 -2.34
C TYR A 200 -3.47 2.82 -2.81
N SER A 201 -4.62 2.21 -2.52
CA SER A 201 -5.94 2.65 -2.99
C SER A 201 -6.03 2.86 -4.51
N PRO A 202 -5.59 1.91 -5.34
CA PRO A 202 -5.62 2.04 -6.81
C PRO A 202 -7.04 2.22 -7.35
N LEU A 203 -8.05 1.74 -6.62
CA LEU A 203 -9.47 1.86 -6.96
C LEU A 203 -10.17 3.00 -6.22
N ALA A 204 -9.42 3.99 -5.69
CA ALA A 204 -9.95 5.14 -4.95
C ALA A 204 -11.02 4.71 -3.91
N ARG A 205 -10.70 3.71 -3.07
CA ARG A 205 -11.60 3.13 -2.06
C ARG A 205 -12.89 2.53 -2.65
N GLY A 206 -12.80 1.98 -3.86
CA GLY A 206 -13.90 1.34 -4.57
C GLY A 206 -14.73 2.28 -5.46
N VAL A 207 -14.40 3.57 -5.53
CA VAL A 207 -15.07 4.52 -6.44
C VAL A 207 -14.88 4.10 -7.89
N LEU A 208 -13.66 3.75 -8.28
CA LEU A 208 -13.29 3.36 -9.64
C LEU A 208 -13.74 1.93 -10.01
N ALA A 209 -14.16 1.14 -9.04
CA ALA A 209 -14.70 -0.21 -9.30
C ALA A 209 -16.24 -0.23 -9.43
N ALA A 210 -16.93 0.88 -9.05
CA ALA A 210 -18.37 0.88 -8.96
C ALA A 210 -19.05 1.05 -10.33
N THR A 211 -19.99 0.17 -10.63
CA THR A 211 -20.87 0.25 -11.82
C THR A 211 -22.19 0.98 -11.54
N GLY A 212 -22.47 1.28 -10.26
CA GLY A 212 -23.69 1.94 -9.79
C GLY A 212 -23.51 2.54 -8.39
N PRO A 213 -24.62 2.86 -7.67
CA PRO A 213 -24.55 3.32 -6.29
C PRO A 213 -23.77 2.36 -5.40
N ARG A 214 -22.90 2.91 -4.55
CA ARG A 214 -22.09 2.11 -3.62
C ARG A 214 -22.84 1.91 -2.31
N ASP A 215 -23.45 0.75 -2.15
CA ASP A 215 -24.15 0.34 -0.94
C ASP A 215 -23.38 -0.80 -0.24
N THR A 216 -22.25 -0.45 0.38
CA THR A 216 -21.42 -1.36 1.16
C THR A 216 -21.10 -0.74 2.50
N ASP A 217 -20.88 -1.57 3.55
CA ASP A 217 -20.50 -1.11 4.88
C ASP A 217 -19.27 -0.19 4.84
N ARG A 218 -18.31 -0.52 4.00
CA ARG A 218 -17.13 0.33 3.79
C ARG A 218 -17.49 1.67 3.16
N ALA A 219 -18.35 1.70 2.15
CA ALA A 219 -18.78 2.93 1.52
C ALA A 219 -19.59 3.79 2.49
N ALA A 220 -20.39 3.18 3.36
CA ALA A 220 -21.12 3.86 4.41
C ALA A 220 -20.18 4.47 5.47
N ALA A 221 -19.19 3.71 5.93
CA ALA A 221 -18.20 4.18 6.92
C ALA A 221 -17.25 5.27 6.37
N GLU A 222 -17.03 5.29 5.06
CA GLU A 222 -16.16 6.26 4.39
C GLU A 222 -16.92 7.43 3.75
N ARG A 223 -18.26 7.53 3.95
CA ARG A 223 -19.04 8.70 3.51
C ARG A 223 -18.43 9.97 4.10
N GLY A 224 -18.05 10.93 3.23
CA GLY A 224 -17.37 12.18 3.61
C GLY A 224 -15.85 12.13 3.63
N ARG A 225 -15.23 10.95 3.62
CA ARG A 225 -13.75 10.81 3.49
C ARG A 225 -13.29 10.77 2.02
N SER A 226 -14.15 10.30 1.12
CA SER A 226 -13.91 10.28 -0.34
C SER A 226 -14.65 11.48 -0.94
N ARG A 227 -14.10 12.67 -0.80
CA ARG A 227 -14.66 13.84 -1.49
C ARG A 227 -14.29 13.71 -2.96
N LEU A 228 -15.30 13.46 -3.80
CA LEU A 228 -15.19 13.69 -5.23
C LEU A 228 -15.07 15.20 -5.45
N THR A 229 -14.27 15.58 -6.43
CA THR A 229 -14.07 16.98 -6.83
C THR A 229 -14.58 17.16 -8.25
N ASP A 230 -14.71 18.41 -8.68
CA ASP A 230 -15.08 18.73 -10.04
C ASP A 230 -14.14 18.04 -11.04
N GLY A 231 -14.71 17.33 -11.99
CA GLY A 231 -13.96 16.53 -12.97
C GLY A 231 -13.87 15.04 -12.68
N ASP A 232 -14.02 14.60 -11.41
CA ASP A 232 -13.95 13.18 -11.06
C ASP A 232 -15.04 12.34 -11.76
N ASP A 233 -16.25 12.90 -11.92
CA ASP A 233 -17.34 12.22 -12.62
C ASP A 233 -17.02 12.01 -14.12
N ALA A 234 -16.31 12.93 -14.76
CA ALA A 234 -15.88 12.78 -16.14
C ALA A 234 -14.81 11.68 -16.28
N VAL A 235 -13.85 11.60 -15.36
CA VAL A 235 -12.85 10.51 -15.30
C VAL A 235 -13.55 9.16 -15.09
N ILE A 236 -14.51 9.09 -14.16
CA ILE A 236 -15.29 7.88 -13.91
C ILE A 236 -16.13 7.51 -15.14
N GLY A 237 -16.71 8.49 -15.83
CA GLY A 237 -17.45 8.31 -17.07
C GLY A 237 -16.59 7.69 -18.18
N ALA A 238 -15.39 8.25 -18.42
CA ALA A 238 -14.43 7.74 -19.38
C ALA A 238 -13.99 6.29 -19.04
N LEU A 239 -13.70 6.03 -17.76
CA LEU A 239 -13.35 4.69 -17.26
C LEU A 239 -14.46 3.67 -17.58
N ARG A 240 -15.72 4.02 -17.29
CA ARG A 240 -16.88 3.12 -17.53
C ARG A 240 -17.12 2.89 -19.02
N ALA A 241 -16.92 3.92 -19.85
CA ALA A 241 -17.07 3.80 -21.30
C ALA A 241 -16.02 2.82 -21.86
N ILE A 242 -14.74 2.98 -21.51
CA ILE A 242 -13.68 2.06 -21.95
C ILE A 242 -13.92 0.64 -21.42
N ALA A 243 -14.34 0.50 -20.17
CA ALA A 243 -14.66 -0.80 -19.59
C ALA A 243 -15.78 -1.52 -20.37
N ALA A 244 -16.85 -0.79 -20.75
CA ALA A 244 -17.95 -1.30 -21.56
C ALA A 244 -17.49 -1.69 -22.99
N GLU A 245 -16.70 -0.82 -23.65
CA GLU A 245 -16.15 -1.07 -24.97
C GLU A 245 -15.30 -2.35 -25.01
N ARG A 246 -14.57 -2.64 -23.92
CA ARG A 246 -13.72 -3.82 -23.80
C ARG A 246 -14.39 -5.04 -23.20
N GLY A 247 -15.61 -4.90 -22.70
CA GLY A 247 -16.31 -5.98 -21.97
C GLY A 247 -15.60 -6.39 -20.68
N LEU A 248 -14.87 -5.45 -20.03
CA LEU A 248 -14.11 -5.69 -18.81
C LEU A 248 -14.70 -4.91 -17.64
N PRO A 249 -14.54 -5.39 -16.38
CA PRO A 249 -14.89 -4.60 -15.21
C PRO A 249 -14.09 -3.29 -15.13
N PRO A 250 -14.69 -2.15 -14.70
CA PRO A 250 -13.97 -0.89 -14.50
C PRO A 250 -12.77 -1.03 -13.56
N ALA A 251 -12.85 -1.92 -12.57
CA ALA A 251 -11.75 -2.22 -11.66
C ALA A 251 -10.49 -2.70 -12.39
N GLN A 252 -10.64 -3.54 -13.41
CA GLN A 252 -9.51 -4.06 -14.19
C GLN A 252 -8.86 -2.96 -15.02
N ILE A 253 -9.63 -2.09 -15.65
CA ILE A 253 -9.11 -0.95 -16.43
C ILE A 253 -8.37 0.04 -15.51
N ALA A 254 -8.94 0.39 -14.36
CA ALA A 254 -8.31 1.31 -13.40
C ALA A 254 -7.01 0.74 -12.81
N MET A 255 -6.99 -0.56 -12.51
CA MET A 255 -5.79 -1.25 -12.04
C MET A 255 -4.72 -1.34 -13.15
N ALA A 256 -5.12 -1.70 -14.38
CA ALA A 256 -4.22 -1.76 -15.53
C ALA A 256 -3.55 -0.41 -15.79
N TRP A 257 -4.30 0.70 -15.68
CA TRP A 257 -3.75 2.04 -15.79
C TRP A 257 -2.68 2.31 -14.73
N THR A 258 -2.96 1.98 -13.45
CA THR A 258 -1.99 2.15 -12.37
C THR A 258 -0.73 1.29 -12.60
N LEU A 259 -0.90 0.03 -13.00
CA LEU A 259 0.19 -0.91 -13.26
C LEU A 259 1.01 -0.57 -14.51
N ALA A 260 0.44 0.17 -15.45
CA ALA A 260 1.13 0.58 -16.67
C ALA A 260 2.15 1.72 -16.45
N HIS A 261 2.15 2.38 -15.28
CA HIS A 261 3.14 3.41 -14.97
C HIS A 261 4.52 2.77 -14.72
N PRO A 262 5.60 3.24 -15.40
CA PRO A 262 6.91 2.56 -15.37
C PRO A 262 7.57 2.50 -14.00
N ALA A 263 7.31 3.47 -13.11
CA ALA A 263 7.83 3.48 -11.74
C ALA A 263 7.09 2.48 -10.81
N VAL A 264 5.91 1.98 -11.20
CA VAL A 264 5.10 1.10 -10.35
C VAL A 264 5.62 -0.33 -10.39
N SER A 265 6.08 -0.82 -9.27
CA SER A 265 6.56 -2.20 -9.08
C SER A 265 5.42 -3.16 -8.77
N ALA A 266 4.54 -2.81 -7.85
CA ALA A 266 3.34 -3.57 -7.51
C ALA A 266 2.25 -2.64 -6.98
N SER A 267 0.98 -2.96 -7.25
CA SER A 267 -0.16 -2.19 -6.74
C SER A 267 -0.82 -2.87 -5.54
N MET A 268 -1.09 -2.11 -4.47
CA MET A 268 -1.68 -2.61 -3.22
C MET A 268 -3.19 -2.67 -3.32
N VAL A 269 -3.76 -3.87 -3.31
CA VAL A 269 -5.21 -4.09 -3.40
C VAL A 269 -5.77 -4.55 -2.06
N GLY A 270 -6.75 -3.82 -1.54
CA GLY A 270 -7.58 -4.30 -0.44
C GLY A 270 -8.76 -5.10 -0.98
N ALA A 271 -8.97 -6.30 -0.49
CA ALA A 271 -10.06 -7.18 -0.90
C ALA A 271 -10.98 -7.52 0.30
N THR A 272 -12.29 -7.59 0.07
CA THR A 272 -13.29 -8.06 1.04
C THR A 272 -14.11 -9.23 0.50
N ARG A 273 -13.80 -9.68 -0.72
CA ARG A 273 -14.34 -10.88 -1.40
C ARG A 273 -13.32 -11.37 -2.44
N THR A 274 -13.40 -12.65 -2.80
CA THR A 274 -12.48 -13.29 -3.73
C THR A 274 -12.46 -12.63 -5.12
N GLY A 275 -13.62 -12.20 -5.63
CA GLY A 275 -13.70 -11.50 -6.93
C GLY A 275 -12.88 -10.21 -7.01
N HIS A 276 -12.58 -9.54 -5.88
CA HIS A 276 -11.66 -8.38 -5.89
C HIS A 276 -10.21 -8.80 -6.18
N VAL A 277 -9.83 -10.00 -5.77
CA VAL A 277 -8.53 -10.59 -6.08
C VAL A 277 -8.47 -10.97 -7.55
N ASP A 278 -9.54 -11.63 -8.04
CA ASP A 278 -9.62 -12.05 -9.44
C ASP A 278 -9.52 -10.86 -10.40
N ASP A 279 -10.26 -9.78 -10.13
CA ASP A 279 -10.19 -8.55 -10.92
C ASP A 279 -8.79 -7.91 -10.88
N ALA A 280 -8.16 -7.90 -9.71
CA ALA A 280 -6.85 -7.29 -9.56
C ALA A 280 -5.75 -8.07 -10.30
N VAL A 281 -5.80 -9.40 -10.24
CA VAL A 281 -4.82 -10.26 -10.93
C VAL A 281 -5.05 -10.21 -12.44
N ALA A 282 -6.30 -10.28 -12.91
CA ALA A 282 -6.62 -10.18 -14.33
C ALA A 282 -6.17 -8.84 -14.94
N ALA A 283 -6.15 -7.76 -14.17
CA ALA A 283 -5.69 -6.44 -14.63
C ALA A 283 -4.21 -6.41 -15.05
N VAL A 284 -3.39 -7.36 -14.59
CA VAL A 284 -1.95 -7.44 -14.94
C VAL A 284 -1.75 -7.65 -16.43
N ASP A 285 -2.63 -8.40 -17.07
CA ASP A 285 -2.56 -8.75 -18.48
C ASP A 285 -3.33 -7.79 -19.39
N VAL A 286 -3.97 -6.77 -18.83
CA VAL A 286 -4.71 -5.75 -19.58
C VAL A 286 -3.76 -4.65 -20.06
N ALA A 287 -3.43 -4.66 -21.36
CA ALA A 287 -2.71 -3.58 -22.00
C ALA A 287 -3.67 -2.48 -22.46
N LEU A 288 -3.46 -1.23 -22.04
CA LEU A 288 -4.19 -0.05 -22.49
C LEU A 288 -3.50 0.60 -23.67
N THR A 289 -4.27 0.99 -24.68
CA THR A 289 -3.72 1.75 -25.82
C THR A 289 -3.38 3.19 -25.41
N PRO A 290 -2.53 3.92 -26.17
CA PRO A 290 -2.27 5.33 -25.91
C PRO A 290 -3.55 6.18 -25.92
N GLU A 291 -4.51 5.87 -26.80
CA GLU A 291 -5.79 6.57 -26.93
C GLU A 291 -6.66 6.34 -25.69
N GLU A 292 -6.72 5.10 -25.19
CA GLU A 292 -7.46 4.76 -23.95
C GLU A 292 -6.84 5.50 -22.75
N LYS A 293 -5.51 5.52 -22.62
CA LYS A 293 -4.83 6.28 -21.58
C LYS A 293 -5.15 7.76 -21.66
N SER A 294 -5.07 8.37 -22.85
CA SER A 294 -5.42 9.77 -23.04
C SER A 294 -6.83 10.08 -22.60
N ARG A 295 -7.82 9.25 -22.98
CA ARG A 295 -9.24 9.38 -22.55
C ARG A 295 -9.42 9.27 -21.05
N LEU A 296 -8.65 8.41 -20.36
CA LEU A 296 -8.71 8.25 -18.91
C LEU A 296 -8.14 9.46 -18.16
N GLU A 297 -7.21 10.18 -18.79
CA GLU A 297 -6.39 11.22 -18.15
C GLU A 297 -6.84 12.65 -18.45
N GLU A 298 -7.50 12.89 -19.57
CA GLU A 298 -7.82 14.24 -20.08
C GLU A 298 -8.68 15.09 -19.13
N HIS A 299 -9.53 14.44 -18.32
CA HIS A 299 -10.43 15.11 -17.37
C HIS A 299 -9.85 15.29 -15.99
N TYR A 300 -8.64 14.76 -15.72
CA TYR A 300 -8.02 14.91 -14.41
C TYR A 300 -7.81 16.38 -14.05
N ARG A 301 -8.15 16.75 -12.82
CA ARG A 301 -7.90 18.07 -12.27
C ARG A 301 -6.95 17.95 -11.07
N PRO A 302 -5.86 18.74 -11.05
CA PRO A 302 -4.94 18.78 -9.92
C PRO A 302 -5.64 19.15 -8.62
N ARG A 303 -5.15 18.56 -7.52
CA ARG A 303 -5.69 18.80 -6.18
C ARG A 303 -4.56 18.93 -5.16
N ALA A 304 -4.90 19.36 -3.94
CA ALA A 304 -3.92 19.42 -2.86
C ALA A 304 -3.38 18.02 -2.53
N PRO A 305 -2.08 17.89 -2.24
CA PRO A 305 -1.50 16.65 -1.73
C PRO A 305 -2.25 16.17 -0.48
N TYR A 306 -2.43 14.86 -0.39
CA TYR A 306 -3.18 14.24 0.70
C TYR A 306 -2.31 13.26 1.47
N GLY A 307 -2.24 13.43 2.78
CA GLY A 307 -1.58 12.46 3.65
C GLY A 307 -0.08 12.67 3.85
N HIS A 308 0.47 13.80 3.42
CA HIS A 308 1.89 14.12 3.53
C HIS A 308 2.25 14.91 4.81
N THR A 309 1.30 15.14 5.71
CA THR A 309 1.48 15.88 6.98
C THR A 309 1.35 14.93 8.15
#